data_2406c302fdfcc0e26f4132f65b0eb2cf
#
_entry.id   2406c302fdfcc0e26f4132f65b0eb2cf
#
_cell.length_a   1.000
_cell.length_b   1.000
_cell.length_c   1.000
_cell.angle_alpha   90.00
_cell.angle_beta   90.00
_cell.angle_gamma   90.00
#
_symmetry.space_group_name_H-M   'P 1'
#
loop_
_entity.id
_entity.type
_entity.pdbx_description
1 polymer ?
#
loop_
_entity_poly.entity_id
_entity_poly.type
_entity_poly.pdbx_seq_one_letter_code
_entity_poly.pdbx_strand_id
1 'polypeptide(L)'
;LGEENLRFPKEIFWLNGAPGAGKGTNTDFIMQYRDLTAPPLVVSGLLRSPEAQKMKDAGMLVGDREVIEIMLRKLLDPVYQTGAVVDGFPRTKVQVECVKLLYQKLIELRNKFKETLYSEHFKKPHFHIVVLFIDKKESVKRQMNRGVEAQAHNEEVLESGVGEIEELRPTDLDPEAALNRYRTFKEKTYGALKDLREIFFYHFINAHGTIEAVRQRIDDELRYQGSLELDEATYDRISSIPVAATISKHARQDLVDRLDAYVERQEPLFEKVVALIMSDFMPIIERHAISGSAVINTEDSVLHDPDALAMLIDIFSERGYHAIVDLHREEIPDSIDPKTFKIKTRIKLIFRVRVQFKGSDIRRGR
;
A
#
# COMPACT_ATOMS: atom_id res chain seq x y z
N LEU A 1 16.65 -19.45 16.47
CA LEU A 1 17.09 -18.08 16.74
C LEU A 1 15.86 -17.28 17.17
N GLY A 2 15.98 -16.53 18.29
CA GLY A 2 14.89 -15.65 18.73
C GLY A 2 14.70 -14.48 17.76
N GLU A 3 13.51 -13.85 17.78
CA GLU A 3 13.19 -12.73 16.88
C GLU A 3 14.16 -11.56 17.03
N GLU A 4 14.73 -11.34 18.21
CA GLU A 4 15.74 -10.31 18.53
C GLU A 4 17.04 -10.46 17.72
N ASN A 5 17.31 -11.65 17.19
CA ASN A 5 18.49 -11.95 16.39
C ASN A 5 18.26 -11.81 14.87
N LEU A 6 17.02 -11.57 14.45
CA LEU A 6 16.72 -11.34 13.05
C LEU A 6 17.32 -10.01 12.58
N ARG A 7 17.87 -10.01 11.40
CA ARG A 7 18.41 -8.81 10.72
C ARG A 7 17.85 -8.75 9.33
N PHE A 8 17.11 -7.70 9.05
CA PHE A 8 16.54 -7.44 7.74
C PHE A 8 17.19 -6.21 7.11
N PRO A 9 17.21 -6.12 5.79
CA PRO A 9 17.61 -4.91 5.09
C PRO A 9 16.75 -3.72 5.54
N LYS A 10 17.39 -2.58 5.80
CA LYS A 10 16.67 -1.33 6.10
C LYS A 10 15.90 -0.81 4.90
N GLU A 11 16.43 -1.05 3.71
CA GLU A 11 15.87 -0.62 2.45
C GLU A 11 15.92 -1.78 1.44
N ILE A 12 14.83 -2.01 0.71
CA ILE A 12 14.76 -3.07 -0.31
C ILE A 12 14.19 -2.48 -1.61
N PHE A 13 14.97 -2.59 -2.68
CA PHE A 13 14.55 -2.30 -4.03
C PHE A 13 14.07 -3.57 -4.73
N TRP A 14 12.77 -3.70 -4.92
CA TRP A 14 12.14 -4.77 -5.66
C TRP A 14 12.16 -4.42 -7.14
N LEU A 15 13.27 -4.77 -7.83
CA LEU A 15 13.50 -4.40 -9.22
C LEU A 15 12.79 -5.37 -10.16
N ASN A 16 11.85 -4.85 -10.91
CA ASN A 16 11.08 -5.56 -11.91
C ASN A 16 11.12 -4.85 -13.26
N GLY A 17 10.63 -5.51 -14.28
CA GLY A 17 10.53 -4.91 -15.60
C GLY A 17 10.39 -5.94 -16.70
N ALA A 18 9.99 -5.48 -17.87
CA ALA A 18 9.86 -6.32 -19.05
C ALA A 18 11.18 -7.05 -19.37
N PRO A 19 11.13 -8.23 -20.01
CA PRO A 19 12.32 -8.84 -20.59
C PRO A 19 13.03 -7.84 -21.52
N GLY A 20 14.36 -7.74 -21.43
CA GLY A 20 15.12 -6.75 -22.23
C GLY A 20 15.03 -5.29 -21.75
N ALA A 21 14.34 -4.99 -20.64
CA ALA A 21 14.22 -3.62 -20.11
C ALA A 21 15.52 -3.09 -19.44
N GLY A 22 16.59 -3.88 -19.41
CA GLY A 22 17.88 -3.44 -18.87
C GLY A 22 17.95 -3.47 -17.34
N LYS A 23 17.23 -4.38 -16.68
CA LYS A 23 17.31 -4.56 -15.22
C LYS A 23 18.75 -4.75 -14.75
N GLY A 24 19.43 -5.80 -15.23
CA GLY A 24 20.82 -6.06 -14.85
C GLY A 24 21.77 -4.88 -15.14
N THR A 25 21.61 -4.22 -16.29
CA THR A 25 22.42 -3.06 -16.68
C THR A 25 22.26 -1.87 -15.73
N ASN A 26 21.08 -1.70 -15.10
CA ASN A 26 20.79 -0.60 -14.21
C ASN A 26 20.86 -0.97 -12.71
N THR A 27 21.04 -2.24 -12.38
CA THR A 27 21.14 -2.71 -10.98
C THR A 27 22.31 -2.05 -10.26
N ASP A 28 23.51 -2.09 -10.86
CA ASP A 28 24.72 -1.49 -10.28
C ASP A 28 24.56 0.03 -10.11
N PHE A 29 23.89 0.71 -11.03
CA PHE A 29 23.61 2.13 -10.92
C PHE A 29 22.70 2.44 -9.74
N ILE A 30 21.63 1.65 -9.54
CA ILE A 30 20.71 1.82 -8.38
C ILE A 30 21.49 1.58 -7.08
N MET A 31 22.33 0.55 -7.04
CA MET A 31 23.15 0.23 -5.87
C MET A 31 24.12 1.36 -5.52
N GLN A 32 24.85 1.88 -6.51
CA GLN A 32 25.77 3.01 -6.32
C GLN A 32 25.04 4.29 -5.87
N TYR A 33 23.88 4.56 -6.45
CA TYR A 33 23.07 5.73 -6.08
C TYR A 33 22.62 5.72 -4.61
N ARG A 34 22.42 4.52 -4.04
CA ARG A 34 21.97 4.32 -2.65
C ARG A 34 23.07 3.79 -1.72
N ASP A 35 24.32 3.83 -2.13
CA ASP A 35 25.47 3.32 -1.37
C ASP A 35 25.30 1.88 -0.88
N LEU A 36 24.61 1.04 -1.67
CA LEU A 36 24.39 -0.37 -1.36
C LEU A 36 25.60 -1.20 -1.80
N THR A 37 26.24 -1.85 -0.85
CA THR A 37 27.47 -2.62 -1.08
C THR A 37 27.24 -4.12 -1.26
N ALA A 38 26.06 -4.62 -0.86
CA ALA A 38 25.72 -6.03 -0.99
C ALA A 38 25.45 -6.41 -2.45
N PRO A 39 25.87 -7.60 -2.93
CA PRO A 39 25.59 -8.02 -4.29
C PRO A 39 24.09 -8.14 -4.55
N PRO A 40 23.60 -7.85 -5.78
CA PRO A 40 22.17 -7.92 -6.06
C PRO A 40 21.64 -9.35 -5.94
N LEU A 41 20.45 -9.50 -5.38
CA LEU A 41 19.74 -10.77 -5.31
C LEU A 41 19.01 -11.03 -6.63
N VAL A 42 19.68 -11.69 -7.56
CA VAL A 42 19.08 -12.11 -8.84
C VAL A 42 18.31 -13.41 -8.60
N VAL A 43 16.98 -13.33 -8.45
CA VAL A 43 16.15 -14.47 -8.05
C VAL A 43 16.25 -15.65 -9.02
N SER A 44 16.36 -15.39 -10.33
CA SER A 44 16.54 -16.47 -11.32
C SER A 44 17.85 -17.24 -11.14
N GLY A 45 18.91 -16.61 -10.62
CA GLY A 45 20.20 -17.25 -10.33
C GLY A 45 20.20 -18.09 -9.06
N LEU A 46 19.26 -17.85 -8.15
CA LEU A 46 19.10 -18.63 -6.92
C LEU A 46 18.37 -19.96 -7.14
N LEU A 47 17.58 -20.07 -8.21
CA LEU A 47 16.78 -21.23 -8.55
C LEU A 47 17.60 -22.21 -9.38
N ARG A 48 18.22 -23.19 -8.72
CA ARG A 48 19.16 -24.15 -9.34
C ARG A 48 18.61 -25.57 -9.44
N SER A 49 17.34 -25.83 -9.01
CA SER A 49 16.76 -27.17 -9.16
C SER A 49 16.56 -27.53 -10.64
N PRO A 50 16.69 -28.82 -11.03
CA PRO A 50 16.47 -29.25 -12.42
C PRO A 50 15.06 -28.87 -12.93
N GLU A 51 14.05 -28.91 -12.06
CA GLU A 51 12.67 -28.55 -12.35
C GLU A 51 12.57 -27.04 -12.62
N ALA A 52 13.21 -26.21 -11.77
CA ALA A 52 13.25 -24.77 -11.94
C ALA A 52 13.94 -24.39 -13.26
N GLN A 53 15.01 -25.09 -13.63
CA GLN A 53 15.71 -24.84 -14.88
C GLN A 53 14.83 -25.16 -16.09
N LYS A 54 14.14 -26.28 -16.11
CA LYS A 54 13.18 -26.62 -17.19
C LYS A 54 12.10 -25.57 -17.36
N MET A 55 11.56 -25.03 -16.24
CA MET A 55 10.54 -23.99 -16.30
C MET A 55 11.12 -22.68 -16.85
N LYS A 56 12.34 -22.31 -16.45
CA LYS A 56 13.02 -21.11 -16.97
C LYS A 56 13.27 -21.21 -18.48
N ASP A 57 13.74 -22.36 -18.96
CA ASP A 57 14.03 -22.62 -20.38
C ASP A 57 12.75 -22.58 -21.23
N ALA A 58 11.61 -22.99 -20.66
CA ALA A 58 10.29 -22.84 -21.27
C ALA A 58 9.69 -21.43 -21.14
N GLY A 59 10.37 -20.48 -20.51
CA GLY A 59 9.88 -19.13 -20.27
C GLY A 59 8.74 -19.05 -19.25
N MET A 60 8.55 -20.09 -18.43
CA MET A 60 7.53 -20.18 -17.39
C MET A 60 8.06 -19.68 -16.04
N LEU A 61 7.14 -19.35 -15.11
CA LEU A 61 7.49 -18.97 -13.74
C LEU A 61 7.65 -20.22 -12.87
N VAL A 62 8.69 -20.24 -12.03
CA VAL A 62 8.93 -21.27 -11.02
C VAL A 62 7.91 -21.16 -9.89
N GLY A 63 7.64 -22.24 -9.16
CA GLY A 63 6.65 -22.29 -8.10
C GLY A 63 6.89 -21.25 -6.99
N ASP A 64 5.83 -20.58 -6.56
CA ASP A 64 5.90 -19.45 -5.62
C ASP A 64 6.58 -19.81 -4.30
N ARG A 65 6.27 -20.98 -3.74
CA ARG A 65 6.81 -21.41 -2.43
C ARG A 65 8.34 -21.49 -2.43
N GLU A 66 8.91 -22.14 -3.44
CA GLU A 66 10.37 -22.29 -3.56
C GLU A 66 11.05 -20.93 -3.70
N VAL A 67 10.51 -20.07 -4.59
CA VAL A 67 11.03 -18.72 -4.85
C VAL A 67 11.01 -17.88 -3.58
N ILE A 68 9.88 -17.85 -2.86
CA ILE A 68 9.69 -17.04 -1.66
C ILE A 68 10.62 -17.50 -0.56
N GLU A 69 10.70 -18.81 -0.30
CA GLU A 69 11.52 -19.36 0.78
C GLU A 69 13.00 -19.05 0.58
N ILE A 70 13.53 -19.29 -0.61
CA ILE A 70 14.93 -18.99 -0.95
C ILE A 70 15.23 -17.50 -0.82
N MET A 71 14.35 -16.64 -1.35
CA MET A 71 14.51 -15.20 -1.32
C MET A 71 14.49 -14.67 0.12
N LEU A 72 13.50 -15.07 0.94
CA LEU A 72 13.40 -14.62 2.34
C LEU A 72 14.61 -15.08 3.17
N ARG A 73 15.06 -16.33 3.01
CA ARG A 73 16.27 -16.82 3.69
C ARG A 73 17.50 -16.00 3.31
N LYS A 74 17.60 -15.62 2.04
CA LYS A 74 18.73 -14.85 1.56
C LYS A 74 18.75 -13.41 2.07
N LEU A 75 17.58 -12.78 2.21
CA LEU A 75 17.46 -11.45 2.79
C LEU A 75 17.87 -11.37 4.28
N LEU A 76 17.90 -12.49 4.99
CA LEU A 76 18.38 -12.55 6.38
C LEU A 76 19.92 -12.62 6.49
N ASP A 77 20.61 -12.75 5.37
CA ASP A 77 22.09 -12.77 5.36
C ASP A 77 22.61 -11.38 5.82
N PRO A 78 23.54 -11.32 6.78
CA PRO A 78 24.07 -10.07 7.33
C PRO A 78 24.60 -9.09 6.29
N VAL A 79 25.04 -9.56 5.12
CA VAL A 79 25.55 -8.69 4.05
C VAL A 79 24.49 -7.71 3.54
N TYR A 80 23.20 -8.03 3.67
CA TYR A 80 22.09 -7.21 3.20
C TYR A 80 21.53 -6.23 4.23
N GLN A 81 22.08 -6.13 5.43
CA GLN A 81 21.53 -5.27 6.49
C GLN A 81 21.43 -3.79 6.12
N THR A 82 22.36 -3.27 5.32
CA THR A 82 22.35 -1.88 4.85
C THR A 82 21.28 -1.63 3.80
N GLY A 83 20.97 -2.63 3.00
CA GLY A 83 19.96 -2.59 1.96
C GLY A 83 20.17 -3.70 0.95
N ALA A 84 19.16 -3.96 0.14
CA ALA A 84 19.18 -5.00 -0.89
C ALA A 84 18.49 -4.54 -2.18
N VAL A 85 19.06 -4.92 -3.33
CA VAL A 85 18.36 -4.91 -4.62
C VAL A 85 17.97 -6.33 -4.97
N VAL A 86 16.67 -6.58 -5.13
CA VAL A 86 16.12 -7.90 -5.48
C VAL A 86 15.62 -7.84 -6.93
N ASP A 87 16.38 -8.44 -7.85
CA ASP A 87 16.01 -8.45 -9.28
C ASP A 87 15.08 -9.63 -9.61
N GLY A 88 13.95 -9.27 -10.15
CA GLY A 88 13.00 -10.22 -10.69
C GLY A 88 12.03 -10.84 -9.66
N PHE A 89 11.72 -10.13 -8.60
CA PHE A 89 10.71 -10.49 -7.60
C PHE A 89 9.99 -9.20 -7.12
N PRO A 90 8.67 -9.25 -6.78
CA PRO A 90 7.74 -10.35 -7.00
C PRO A 90 7.24 -10.45 -8.46
N ARG A 91 6.77 -11.63 -8.90
CA ARG A 91 6.26 -11.88 -10.26
C ARG A 91 4.82 -12.38 -10.31
N THR A 92 4.30 -12.84 -9.20
CA THR A 92 2.95 -13.40 -9.08
C THR A 92 2.16 -12.69 -7.99
N LYS A 93 0.83 -12.84 -7.98
CA LYS A 93 -0.02 -12.31 -6.91
C LYS A 93 0.35 -12.89 -5.54
N VAL A 94 0.70 -14.18 -5.47
CA VAL A 94 1.12 -14.82 -4.23
C VAL A 94 2.40 -14.18 -3.70
N GLN A 95 3.38 -13.96 -4.56
CA GLN A 95 4.62 -13.28 -4.19
C GLN A 95 4.38 -11.83 -3.75
N VAL A 96 3.46 -11.11 -4.41
CA VAL A 96 3.04 -9.76 -4.02
C VAL A 96 2.46 -9.75 -2.60
N GLU A 97 1.56 -10.69 -2.29
CA GLU A 97 1.01 -10.80 -0.93
C GLU A 97 2.11 -11.12 0.10
N CYS A 98 3.10 -11.95 -0.26
CA CYS A 98 4.25 -12.19 0.61
C CYS A 98 5.12 -10.95 0.87
N VAL A 99 5.27 -10.06 -0.12
CA VAL A 99 5.95 -8.75 0.10
C VAL A 99 5.19 -7.90 1.10
N LYS A 100 3.85 -7.85 0.99
CA LYS A 100 3.00 -7.12 1.95
C LYS A 100 3.11 -7.70 3.36
N LEU A 101 3.02 -9.02 3.49
CA LEU A 101 3.16 -9.73 4.77
C LEU A 101 4.56 -9.53 5.39
N LEU A 102 5.61 -9.56 4.58
CA LEU A 102 6.97 -9.25 5.05
C LEU A 102 7.03 -7.84 5.62
N TYR A 103 6.51 -6.85 4.91
CA TYR A 103 6.48 -5.47 5.38
C TYR A 103 5.71 -5.33 6.71
N GLN A 104 4.53 -5.93 6.80
CA GLN A 104 3.72 -5.93 8.02
C GLN A 104 4.50 -6.56 9.19
N LYS A 105 5.16 -7.69 8.96
CA LYS A 105 5.98 -8.35 10.00
C LYS A 105 7.16 -7.48 10.44
N LEU A 106 7.79 -6.76 9.54
CA LEU A 106 8.88 -5.83 9.89
C LEU A 106 8.37 -4.66 10.76
N ILE A 107 7.18 -4.12 10.45
CA ILE A 107 6.54 -3.09 11.28
C ILE A 107 6.16 -3.65 12.67
N GLU A 108 5.64 -4.87 12.75
CA GLU A 108 5.34 -5.53 14.03
C GLU A 108 6.61 -5.70 14.88
N LEU A 109 7.70 -6.19 14.28
CA LEU A 109 8.98 -6.36 14.97
C LEU A 109 9.56 -5.02 15.43
N ARG A 110 9.48 -3.99 14.58
CA ARG A 110 9.87 -2.62 14.95
C ARG A 110 9.10 -2.14 16.18
N ASN A 111 7.77 -2.25 16.17
CA ASN A 111 6.93 -1.83 17.29
C ASN A 111 7.23 -2.63 18.57
N LYS A 112 7.48 -3.93 18.43
CA LYS A 112 7.83 -4.81 19.56
C LYS A 112 9.15 -4.42 20.22
N PHE A 113 10.15 -4.01 19.42
CA PHE A 113 11.51 -3.75 19.91
C PHE A 113 11.84 -2.27 20.04
N LYS A 114 10.91 -1.34 19.76
CA LYS A 114 11.10 0.11 19.75
C LYS A 114 11.73 0.67 21.04
N GLU A 115 11.32 0.16 22.18
CA GLU A 115 11.78 0.61 23.51
C GLU A 115 12.82 -0.34 24.15
N THR A 116 13.49 -1.15 23.34
CA THR A 116 14.49 -2.11 23.78
C THR A 116 15.87 -1.76 23.24
N LEU A 117 16.91 -2.46 23.75
CA LEU A 117 18.27 -2.36 23.24
C LEU A 117 18.41 -2.78 21.77
N TYR A 118 17.39 -3.44 21.21
CA TYR A 118 17.37 -3.92 19.84
C TYR A 118 16.73 -2.94 18.85
N SER A 119 16.27 -1.76 19.30
CA SER A 119 15.59 -0.76 18.45
C SER A 119 16.38 -0.38 17.21
N GLU A 120 17.70 -0.27 17.29
CA GLU A 120 18.59 0.04 16.16
C GLU A 120 18.58 -1.03 15.06
N HIS A 121 18.17 -2.26 15.36
CA HIS A 121 18.09 -3.35 14.41
C HIS A 121 16.75 -3.43 13.67
N PHE A 122 15.72 -2.79 14.23
CA PHE A 122 14.35 -2.82 13.71
C PHE A 122 13.88 -1.41 13.34
N LYS A 123 14.61 -0.77 12.43
CA LYS A 123 14.23 0.52 11.86
C LYS A 123 13.00 0.42 10.96
N LYS A 124 12.41 1.55 10.60
CA LYS A 124 11.34 1.60 9.60
C LYS A 124 11.83 0.98 8.29
N PRO A 125 11.15 -0.05 7.76
CA PRO A 125 11.55 -0.64 6.49
C PRO A 125 11.16 0.28 5.31
N HIS A 126 12.06 0.46 4.36
CA HIS A 126 11.82 1.22 3.13
C HIS A 126 11.74 0.25 1.95
N PHE A 127 10.53 0.12 1.38
CA PHE A 127 10.30 -0.74 0.21
C PHE A 127 10.05 0.10 -1.02
N HIS A 128 10.90 -0.09 -2.03
CA HIS A 128 10.81 0.56 -3.33
C HIS A 128 10.46 -0.47 -4.40
N ILE A 129 9.35 -0.26 -5.09
CA ILE A 129 8.95 -1.09 -6.23
C ILE A 129 9.40 -0.39 -7.50
N VAL A 130 10.45 -0.88 -8.12
CA VAL A 130 11.00 -0.30 -9.34
C VAL A 130 10.60 -1.15 -10.54
N VAL A 131 9.88 -0.55 -11.49
CA VAL A 131 9.41 -1.23 -12.70
C VAL A 131 9.96 -0.54 -13.94
N LEU A 132 10.92 -1.19 -14.60
CA LEU A 132 11.45 -0.74 -15.88
C LEU A 132 10.54 -1.21 -17.02
N PHE A 133 9.94 -0.26 -17.73
CA PHE A 133 8.98 -0.54 -18.80
C PHE A 133 9.57 -0.27 -20.18
N ILE A 134 9.37 -1.21 -21.10
CA ILE A 134 9.53 -1.05 -22.54
C ILE A 134 8.35 -1.69 -23.27
N ASP A 135 8.08 -1.29 -24.50
CA ASP A 135 7.04 -1.92 -25.30
C ASP A 135 7.43 -3.30 -25.83
N LYS A 136 6.45 -3.99 -26.40
CA LYS A 136 6.61 -5.34 -26.93
C LYS A 136 7.71 -5.43 -28.00
N LYS A 137 7.71 -4.48 -28.94
CA LYS A 137 8.63 -4.49 -30.09
C LYS A 137 10.08 -4.34 -29.63
N GLU A 138 10.32 -3.36 -28.75
CA GLU A 138 11.63 -3.11 -28.20
C GLU A 138 12.10 -4.25 -27.29
N SER A 139 11.18 -4.84 -26.49
CA SER A 139 11.48 -5.99 -25.65
C SER A 139 11.98 -7.19 -26.45
N VAL A 140 11.25 -7.58 -27.48
CA VAL A 140 11.68 -8.72 -28.35
C VAL A 140 12.99 -8.41 -29.04
N LYS A 141 13.12 -7.19 -29.63
CA LYS A 141 14.37 -6.76 -30.29
C LYS A 141 15.59 -6.88 -29.37
N ARG A 142 15.50 -6.35 -28.14
CA ARG A 142 16.62 -6.40 -27.18
C ARG A 142 16.94 -7.80 -26.68
N GLN A 143 15.92 -8.66 -26.53
CA GLN A 143 16.15 -10.07 -26.19
C GLN A 143 16.92 -10.77 -27.31
N MET A 144 16.49 -10.62 -28.57
CA MET A 144 17.17 -11.22 -29.72
C MET A 144 18.60 -10.70 -29.88
N ASN A 145 18.82 -9.38 -29.78
CA ASN A 145 20.17 -8.81 -29.86
C ASN A 145 21.09 -9.41 -28.79
N ARG A 146 20.62 -9.51 -27.55
CA ARG A 146 21.41 -10.13 -26.47
C ARG A 146 21.77 -11.57 -26.75
N GLY A 147 20.86 -12.35 -27.37
CA GLY A 147 21.16 -13.71 -27.79
C GLY A 147 22.29 -13.79 -28.81
N VAL A 148 22.25 -12.91 -29.81
CA VAL A 148 23.30 -12.83 -30.87
C VAL A 148 24.61 -12.35 -30.27
N GLU A 149 24.61 -11.34 -29.40
CA GLU A 149 25.82 -10.82 -28.74
C GLU A 149 26.48 -11.89 -27.85
N ALA A 150 25.68 -12.63 -27.07
CA ALA A 150 26.19 -13.71 -26.23
C ALA A 150 26.78 -14.89 -27.05
N GLN A 151 26.18 -15.23 -28.21
CA GLN A 151 26.75 -16.25 -29.11
C GLN A 151 28.09 -15.80 -29.67
N ALA A 152 28.17 -14.57 -30.20
CA ALA A 152 29.41 -14.02 -30.76
C ALA A 152 30.49 -13.93 -29.68
N HIS A 153 30.17 -13.49 -28.46
CA HIS A 153 31.11 -13.47 -27.34
C HIS A 153 31.65 -14.89 -27.01
N ASN A 154 30.75 -15.87 -26.93
CA ASN A 154 31.16 -17.24 -26.62
C ASN A 154 32.05 -17.87 -27.72
N GLU A 155 31.79 -17.55 -28.99
CA GLU A 155 32.65 -17.96 -30.12
C GLU A 155 34.05 -17.34 -29.98
N GLU A 156 34.14 -16.03 -29.67
CA GLU A 156 35.41 -15.34 -29.46
C GLU A 156 36.18 -15.91 -28.25
N VAL A 157 35.50 -16.20 -27.13
CA VAL A 157 36.12 -16.85 -25.95
C VAL A 157 36.63 -18.23 -26.28
N LEU A 158 35.91 -19.01 -27.08
CA LEU A 158 36.36 -20.37 -27.52
C LEU A 158 37.56 -20.31 -28.46
N GLU A 159 37.61 -19.30 -29.35
CA GLU A 159 38.73 -19.12 -30.29
C GLU A 159 39.98 -18.55 -29.61
N SER A 160 39.82 -17.55 -28.74
CA SER A 160 40.93 -16.88 -28.07
C SER A 160 41.45 -17.60 -26.82
N GLY A 161 40.61 -18.43 -26.18
CA GLY A 161 40.88 -19.04 -24.88
C GLY A 161 40.92 -18.04 -23.72
N VAL A 162 40.43 -16.79 -23.92
CA VAL A 162 40.45 -15.71 -22.93
C VAL A 162 39.02 -15.22 -22.67
N GLY A 163 38.57 -15.25 -21.42
CA GLY A 163 37.25 -14.82 -20.97
C GLY A 163 36.42 -15.94 -20.37
N GLU A 164 35.22 -15.60 -19.92
CA GLU A 164 34.24 -16.56 -19.40
C GLU A 164 33.08 -16.72 -20.38
N ILE A 165 32.64 -17.96 -20.57
CA ILE A 165 31.48 -18.27 -21.43
C ILE A 165 30.21 -17.76 -20.76
N GLU A 166 29.42 -16.94 -21.47
CA GLU A 166 28.13 -16.49 -21.03
C GLU A 166 27.06 -17.57 -21.19
N GLU A 167 26.11 -17.63 -20.20
CA GLU A 167 24.99 -18.54 -20.25
C GLU A 167 23.99 -18.11 -21.36
N LEU A 168 23.93 -18.89 -22.44
CA LEU A 168 22.96 -18.69 -23.51
C LEU A 168 21.57 -19.04 -23.03
N ARG A 169 20.64 -18.11 -23.24
CA ARG A 169 19.21 -18.31 -22.92
C ARG A 169 18.47 -18.74 -24.19
N PRO A 170 17.92 -19.97 -24.25
CA PRO A 170 17.19 -20.43 -25.43
C PRO A 170 16.09 -19.46 -25.89
N THR A 171 15.45 -18.80 -24.95
CA THR A 171 14.39 -17.80 -25.21
C THR A 171 14.91 -16.51 -25.88
N ASP A 172 16.19 -16.24 -25.89
CA ASP A 172 16.79 -15.07 -26.54
C ASP A 172 17.22 -15.38 -27.99
N LEU A 173 17.08 -16.63 -28.43
CA LEU A 173 17.39 -17.10 -29.78
C LEU A 173 16.12 -17.43 -30.60
N ASP A 174 14.93 -17.36 -29.96
CA ASP A 174 13.66 -17.63 -30.59
C ASP A 174 12.69 -16.45 -30.38
N PRO A 175 12.26 -15.78 -31.46
CA PRO A 175 11.34 -14.64 -31.39
C PRO A 175 9.99 -14.97 -30.72
N GLU A 176 9.47 -16.20 -30.89
CA GLU A 176 8.21 -16.59 -30.27
C GLU A 176 8.37 -16.81 -28.77
N ALA A 177 9.46 -17.41 -28.34
CA ALA A 177 9.79 -17.59 -26.94
C ALA A 177 10.05 -16.22 -26.25
N ALA A 178 10.76 -15.30 -26.92
CA ALA A 178 10.95 -13.92 -26.44
C ALA A 178 9.61 -13.19 -26.29
N LEU A 179 8.71 -13.34 -27.26
CA LEU A 179 7.36 -12.77 -27.22
C LEU A 179 6.52 -13.37 -26.05
N ASN A 180 6.61 -14.68 -25.85
CA ASN A 180 5.88 -15.35 -24.77
C ASN A 180 6.33 -14.85 -23.38
N ARG A 181 7.64 -14.63 -23.18
CA ARG A 181 8.18 -14.01 -21.96
C ARG A 181 7.61 -12.61 -21.72
N TYR A 182 7.50 -11.78 -22.78
CA TYR A 182 6.89 -10.46 -22.66
C TYR A 182 5.40 -10.55 -22.29
N ARG A 183 4.64 -11.48 -22.91
CA ARG A 183 3.22 -11.71 -22.55
C ARG A 183 3.07 -12.14 -21.09
N THR A 184 3.88 -13.11 -20.66
CA THR A 184 3.90 -13.57 -19.26
C THR A 184 4.18 -12.43 -18.27
N PHE A 185 5.16 -11.57 -18.60
CA PHE A 185 5.42 -10.38 -17.78
C PHE A 185 4.19 -9.45 -17.73
N LYS A 186 3.62 -9.12 -18.88
CA LYS A 186 2.51 -8.16 -18.97
C LYS A 186 1.25 -8.64 -18.27
N GLU A 187 0.90 -9.92 -18.46
CA GLU A 187 -0.36 -10.49 -17.96
C GLU A 187 -0.27 -10.89 -16.48
N LYS A 188 0.82 -11.53 -16.08
CA LYS A 188 0.98 -12.06 -14.72
C LYS A 188 1.71 -11.09 -13.80
N THR A 189 2.90 -10.63 -14.20
CA THR A 189 3.78 -9.87 -13.31
C THR A 189 3.35 -8.40 -13.19
N TYR A 190 3.17 -7.71 -14.30
CA TYR A 190 2.82 -6.28 -14.28
C TYR A 190 1.46 -6.02 -13.63
N GLY A 191 0.47 -6.88 -13.90
CA GLY A 191 -0.84 -6.80 -13.24
C GLY A 191 -0.75 -6.95 -11.72
N ALA A 192 0.06 -7.92 -11.24
CA ALA A 192 0.26 -8.14 -9.81
C ALA A 192 1.02 -6.99 -9.13
N LEU A 193 2.02 -6.41 -9.79
CA LEU A 193 2.81 -5.29 -9.22
C LEU A 193 1.98 -4.02 -8.98
N LYS A 194 0.91 -3.80 -9.73
CA LYS A 194 0.02 -2.63 -9.53
C LYS A 194 -0.59 -2.59 -8.13
N ASP A 195 -0.82 -3.74 -7.52
CA ASP A 195 -1.41 -3.85 -6.17
C ASP A 195 -0.46 -3.32 -5.08
N LEU A 196 0.82 -3.11 -5.39
CA LEU A 196 1.82 -2.55 -4.48
C LEU A 196 1.89 -1.03 -4.53
N ARG A 197 1.32 -0.39 -5.57
CA ARG A 197 1.40 1.05 -5.81
C ARG A 197 0.74 1.89 -4.70
N GLU A 198 -0.29 1.36 -4.06
CA GLU A 198 -1.03 2.07 -3.01
C GLU A 198 -0.35 1.96 -1.64
N ILE A 199 0.65 1.08 -1.50
CA ILE A 199 1.26 0.73 -0.22
C ILE A 199 2.72 1.20 -0.15
N PHE A 200 3.46 1.11 -1.25
CA PHE A 200 4.89 1.35 -1.32
C PHE A 200 5.26 2.42 -2.34
N PHE A 201 6.48 2.95 -2.22
CA PHE A 201 7.07 3.80 -3.26
C PHE A 201 7.13 3.02 -4.56
N TYR A 202 6.40 3.49 -5.57
CA TYR A 202 6.24 2.79 -6.84
C TYR A 202 6.83 3.61 -7.99
N HIS A 203 7.99 3.20 -8.46
CA HIS A 203 8.76 3.85 -9.50
C HIS A 203 8.50 3.18 -10.86
N PHE A 204 7.69 3.82 -11.68
CA PHE A 204 7.41 3.33 -13.03
C PHE A 204 8.25 4.10 -14.05
N ILE A 205 9.34 3.48 -14.52
CA ILE A 205 10.38 4.13 -15.29
C ILE A 205 10.37 3.65 -16.74
N ASN A 206 10.28 4.60 -17.67
CA ASN A 206 10.41 4.32 -19.09
C ASN A 206 11.87 3.97 -19.42
N ALA A 207 12.12 2.71 -19.83
CA ALA A 207 13.44 2.20 -20.13
C ALA A 207 13.76 2.19 -21.65
N HIS A 208 13.05 3.00 -22.46
CA HIS A 208 13.41 3.26 -23.85
C HIS A 208 14.59 4.23 -23.96
N GLY A 209 15.38 4.09 -25.02
CA GLY A 209 16.51 4.97 -25.32
C GLY A 209 17.85 4.39 -24.87
N THR A 210 18.84 5.25 -24.71
CA THR A 210 20.19 4.88 -24.29
C THR A 210 20.26 4.56 -22.79
N ILE A 211 21.32 3.88 -22.37
CA ILE A 211 21.57 3.53 -20.96
C ILE A 211 21.61 4.80 -20.11
N GLU A 212 22.29 5.85 -20.58
CA GLU A 212 22.44 7.14 -19.89
C GLU A 212 21.07 7.82 -19.68
N ALA A 213 20.23 7.82 -20.71
CA ALA A 213 18.89 8.40 -20.63
C ALA A 213 17.99 7.63 -19.64
N VAL A 214 18.15 6.31 -19.53
CA VAL A 214 17.42 5.51 -18.56
C VAL A 214 17.93 5.76 -17.14
N ARG A 215 19.24 5.83 -16.96
CA ARG A 215 19.88 6.16 -15.67
C ARG A 215 19.46 7.53 -15.16
N GLN A 216 19.40 8.52 -16.04
CA GLN A 216 18.90 9.84 -15.66
C GLN A 216 17.44 9.79 -15.17
N ARG A 217 16.57 9.04 -15.84
CA ARG A 217 15.18 8.87 -15.38
C ARG A 217 15.08 8.11 -14.05
N ILE A 218 15.97 7.15 -13.80
CA ILE A 218 16.05 6.46 -12.51
C ILE A 218 16.46 7.46 -11.43
N ASP A 219 17.51 8.26 -11.65
CA ASP A 219 17.96 9.29 -10.72
C ASP A 219 16.85 10.30 -10.39
N ASP A 220 16.23 10.86 -11.44
CA ASP A 220 15.15 11.84 -11.29
C ASP A 220 13.97 11.26 -10.47
N GLU A 221 13.57 10.02 -10.74
CA GLU A 221 12.46 9.36 -10.06
C GLU A 221 12.80 9.02 -8.60
N LEU A 222 13.96 8.46 -8.33
CA LEU A 222 14.38 8.13 -6.97
C LEU A 222 14.57 9.38 -6.12
N ARG A 223 15.08 10.46 -6.70
CA ARG A 223 15.22 11.76 -6.02
C ARG A 223 13.88 12.38 -5.69
N TYR A 224 12.93 12.34 -6.63
CA TYR A 224 11.58 12.87 -6.42
C TYR A 224 10.88 12.11 -5.29
N GLN A 225 10.86 10.80 -5.34
CA GLN A 225 10.19 9.96 -4.33
C GLN A 225 10.87 10.10 -2.95
N GLY A 226 12.19 10.17 -2.88
CA GLY A 226 12.92 10.39 -1.63
C GLY A 226 12.54 11.70 -0.94
N SER A 227 12.16 12.75 -1.70
CA SER A 227 11.68 14.02 -1.13
C SER A 227 10.28 13.94 -0.51
N LEU A 228 9.52 12.88 -0.79
CA LEU A 228 8.17 12.64 -0.24
C LEU A 228 8.20 11.75 1.02
N GLU A 229 9.35 11.24 1.40
CA GLU A 229 9.48 10.44 2.62
C GLU A 229 9.43 11.33 3.86
N LEU A 230 8.64 10.89 4.84
CA LEU A 230 8.68 11.49 6.16
C LEU A 230 9.99 11.14 6.86
N ASP A 231 10.60 12.13 7.49
CA ASP A 231 11.67 11.91 8.44
C ASP A 231 11.28 10.88 9.52
N GLU A 232 12.21 10.03 9.94
CA GLU A 232 11.95 8.93 10.88
C GLU A 232 11.33 9.43 12.20
N ALA A 233 11.80 10.54 12.73
CA ALA A 233 11.27 11.12 13.96
C ALA A 233 9.83 11.64 13.77
N THR A 234 9.50 12.17 12.60
CA THR A 234 8.13 12.59 12.26
C THR A 234 7.22 11.37 12.11
N TYR A 235 7.67 10.36 11.37
CA TYR A 235 6.94 9.10 11.23
C TYR A 235 6.62 8.47 12.59
N ASP A 236 7.60 8.41 13.49
CA ASP A 236 7.42 7.81 14.81
C ASP A 236 6.36 8.53 15.65
N ARG A 237 6.30 9.85 15.56
CA ARG A 237 5.32 10.64 16.31
C ARG A 237 3.88 10.40 15.84
N ILE A 238 3.68 10.16 14.54
CA ILE A 238 2.34 9.95 13.97
C ILE A 238 1.99 8.47 13.77
N SER A 239 2.94 7.55 13.90
CA SER A 239 2.75 6.12 13.63
C SER A 239 1.73 5.43 14.53
N SER A 240 1.44 6.01 15.70
CA SER A 240 0.38 5.55 16.60
C SER A 240 -1.02 5.89 16.10
N ILE A 241 -1.15 6.82 15.14
CA ILE A 241 -2.43 7.18 14.54
C ILE A 241 -2.73 6.16 13.43
N PRO A 242 -3.83 5.40 13.52
CA PRO A 242 -4.17 4.41 12.51
C PRO A 242 -4.39 5.06 11.14
N VAL A 243 -3.90 4.45 10.07
CA VAL A 243 -4.24 4.92 8.71
C VAL A 243 -5.69 4.57 8.37
N ALA A 244 -6.35 5.46 7.61
CA ALA A 244 -7.77 5.33 7.27
C ALA A 244 -8.12 3.97 6.63
N ALA A 245 -7.25 3.42 5.79
CA ALA A 245 -7.44 2.11 5.17
C ALA A 245 -7.50 0.95 6.18
N THR A 246 -6.77 1.05 7.30
CA THR A 246 -6.81 0.04 8.36
C THR A 246 -8.13 0.10 9.12
N ILE A 247 -8.60 1.32 9.43
CA ILE A 247 -9.88 1.53 10.12
C ILE A 247 -11.04 1.03 9.25
N SER A 248 -11.04 1.34 7.95
CA SER A 248 -12.14 0.98 7.06
C SER A 248 -12.24 -0.52 6.77
N LYS A 249 -11.16 -1.28 6.94
CA LYS A 249 -11.12 -2.73 6.65
C LYS A 249 -12.12 -3.55 7.49
N HIS A 250 -12.30 -3.18 8.75
CA HIS A 250 -13.18 -3.87 9.69
C HIS A 250 -14.37 -3.02 10.12
N ALA A 251 -14.51 -1.81 9.57
CA ALA A 251 -15.51 -0.84 10.00
C ALA A 251 -16.95 -1.38 10.05
N ARG A 252 -17.31 -2.29 9.13
CA ARG A 252 -18.63 -2.89 9.09
C ARG A 252 -18.84 -3.87 10.25
N GLN A 253 -17.86 -4.70 10.55
CA GLN A 253 -17.93 -5.64 11.66
C GLN A 253 -17.96 -4.90 13.00
N ASP A 254 -17.06 -3.94 13.17
CA ASP A 254 -16.97 -3.11 14.37
C ASP A 254 -18.29 -2.35 14.63
N LEU A 255 -18.97 -1.89 13.57
CA LEU A 255 -20.27 -1.23 13.66
C LEU A 255 -21.35 -2.16 14.19
N VAL A 256 -21.44 -3.39 13.68
CA VAL A 256 -22.41 -4.39 14.14
C VAL A 256 -22.15 -4.72 15.61
N ASP A 257 -20.89 -5.01 15.97
CA ASP A 257 -20.51 -5.34 17.35
C ASP A 257 -20.89 -4.21 18.33
N ARG A 258 -20.73 -2.93 17.93
CA ARG A 258 -21.14 -1.79 18.77
C ARG A 258 -22.64 -1.69 18.92
N LEU A 259 -23.40 -1.85 17.83
CA LEU A 259 -24.87 -1.80 17.88
C LEU A 259 -25.45 -2.88 18.78
N ASP A 260 -24.95 -4.11 18.68
CA ASP A 260 -25.37 -5.22 19.56
C ASP A 260 -25.01 -4.91 21.02
N ALA A 261 -23.81 -4.38 21.28
CA ALA A 261 -23.37 -4.00 22.63
C ALA A 261 -24.22 -2.87 23.23
N TYR A 262 -24.72 -1.93 22.44
CA TYR A 262 -25.63 -0.87 22.93
C TYR A 262 -26.96 -1.46 23.42
N VAL A 263 -27.53 -2.39 22.68
CA VAL A 263 -28.79 -3.06 23.08
C VAL A 263 -28.56 -3.87 24.37
N GLU A 264 -27.45 -4.59 24.48
CA GLU A 264 -27.17 -5.39 25.67
C GLU A 264 -26.88 -4.58 26.93
N ARG A 265 -26.15 -3.46 26.81
CA ARG A 265 -25.61 -2.74 27.95
C ARG A 265 -26.32 -1.43 28.30
N GLN A 266 -26.96 -0.81 27.32
CA GLN A 266 -27.55 0.54 27.44
C GLN A 266 -28.92 0.62 26.73
N GLU A 267 -29.71 -0.45 26.75
CA GLU A 267 -31.02 -0.58 26.10
C GLU A 267 -31.92 0.67 26.30
N PRO A 268 -32.12 1.24 27.54
CA PRO A 268 -32.99 2.38 27.76
C PRO A 268 -32.50 3.66 27.03
N LEU A 269 -31.19 3.84 26.87
CA LEU A 269 -30.64 4.98 26.13
C LEU A 269 -30.77 4.76 24.63
N PHE A 270 -30.50 3.52 24.16
CA PHE A 270 -30.64 3.14 22.77
C PHE A 270 -32.10 3.35 22.28
N GLU A 271 -33.10 2.92 23.05
CA GLU A 271 -34.50 3.14 22.70
C GLU A 271 -34.85 4.63 22.61
N LYS A 272 -34.34 5.49 23.51
CA LYS A 272 -34.56 6.95 23.44
C LYS A 272 -33.95 7.54 22.17
N VAL A 273 -32.75 7.09 21.77
CA VAL A 273 -32.13 7.56 20.53
C VAL A 273 -32.91 7.10 19.31
N VAL A 274 -33.40 5.85 19.28
CA VAL A 274 -34.27 5.35 18.20
C VAL A 274 -35.56 6.17 18.13
N ALA A 275 -36.19 6.44 19.27
CA ALA A 275 -37.39 7.23 19.33
C ALA A 275 -37.16 8.66 18.79
N LEU A 276 -36.06 9.30 19.21
CA LEU A 276 -35.66 10.63 18.73
C LEU A 276 -35.42 10.64 17.21
N ILE A 277 -34.76 9.62 16.67
CA ILE A 277 -34.56 9.49 15.22
C ILE A 277 -35.92 9.42 14.51
N MET A 278 -36.81 8.59 14.99
CA MET A 278 -38.14 8.38 14.36
C MET A 278 -39.03 9.60 14.44
N SER A 279 -39.06 10.31 15.59
CA SER A 279 -39.94 11.45 15.79
C SER A 279 -39.45 12.74 15.13
N ASP A 280 -38.16 13.03 15.25
CA ASP A 280 -37.61 14.35 14.92
C ASP A 280 -36.80 14.36 13.62
N PHE A 281 -36.06 13.28 13.36
CA PHE A 281 -35.15 13.22 12.20
C PHE A 281 -35.84 12.68 10.95
N MET A 282 -36.52 11.54 11.05
CA MET A 282 -37.10 10.88 9.88
C MET A 282 -38.11 11.74 9.12
N PRO A 283 -39.04 12.51 9.75
CA PRO A 283 -39.96 13.37 9.02
C PRO A 283 -39.25 14.44 8.18
N ILE A 284 -38.08 14.92 8.62
CA ILE A 284 -37.28 15.89 7.88
C ILE A 284 -36.52 15.19 6.75
N ILE A 285 -35.90 14.04 7.02
CA ILE A 285 -35.14 13.25 6.03
C ILE A 285 -36.07 12.85 4.87
N GLU A 286 -37.30 12.39 5.16
CA GLU A 286 -38.27 11.99 4.15
C GLU A 286 -38.65 13.14 3.22
N ARG A 287 -38.83 14.37 3.75
CA ARG A 287 -39.07 15.57 2.91
C ARG A 287 -37.89 15.88 1.98
N HIS A 288 -36.69 15.47 2.33
CA HIS A 288 -35.48 15.68 1.57
C HIS A 288 -35.05 14.46 0.73
N ALA A 289 -35.93 13.45 0.59
CA ALA A 289 -35.66 12.21 -0.11
C ALA A 289 -35.16 12.38 -1.57
N ILE A 290 -35.58 13.46 -2.23
CA ILE A 290 -35.15 13.80 -3.59
C ILE A 290 -33.72 14.37 -3.61
N SER A 291 -33.45 15.28 -2.66
CA SER A 291 -32.13 15.95 -2.62
C SER A 291 -31.01 15.08 -2.06
N GLY A 292 -31.33 14.04 -1.29
CA GLY A 292 -30.37 13.16 -0.65
C GLY A 292 -29.56 13.82 0.48
N SER A 293 -30.02 14.97 1.00
CA SER A 293 -29.34 15.67 2.09
C SER A 293 -30.33 16.45 2.93
N ALA A 294 -30.27 16.30 4.26
CA ALA A 294 -31.04 17.02 5.24
C ALA A 294 -30.15 17.62 6.32
N VAL A 295 -30.54 18.76 6.87
CA VAL A 295 -29.87 19.38 8.02
C VAL A 295 -30.93 19.58 9.11
N ILE A 296 -30.69 18.96 10.26
CA ILE A 296 -31.60 18.98 11.42
C ILE A 296 -30.85 19.67 12.57
N ASN A 297 -31.48 20.69 13.16
CA ASN A 297 -31.02 21.31 14.40
C ASN A 297 -31.93 20.84 15.53
N THR A 298 -31.32 20.27 16.58
CA THR A 298 -32.08 19.82 17.76
C THR A 298 -31.36 20.24 19.05
N GLU A 299 -32.16 20.45 20.09
CA GLU A 299 -31.71 20.80 21.43
C GLU A 299 -32.03 19.67 22.42
N ASP A 300 -32.38 18.48 21.89
CA ASP A 300 -32.79 17.38 22.72
C ASP A 300 -31.69 16.95 23.70
N SER A 301 -32.08 16.88 24.98
CA SER A 301 -31.17 16.57 26.07
C SER A 301 -30.56 15.16 26.00
N VAL A 302 -31.17 14.24 25.28
CA VAL A 302 -30.64 12.88 25.03
C VAL A 302 -29.27 12.96 24.37
N LEU A 303 -29.06 13.92 23.45
CA LEU A 303 -27.80 14.10 22.74
C LEU A 303 -26.72 14.81 23.57
N HIS A 304 -26.98 15.21 24.80
CA HIS A 304 -25.97 15.67 25.73
C HIS A 304 -25.06 14.50 26.19
N ASP A 305 -25.58 13.29 26.11
CA ASP A 305 -24.80 12.08 26.37
C ASP A 305 -23.94 11.72 25.18
N PRO A 306 -22.60 11.62 25.32
CA PRO A 306 -21.70 11.21 24.23
C PRO A 306 -22.04 9.84 23.65
N ASP A 307 -22.53 8.91 24.47
CA ASP A 307 -22.92 7.57 24.01
C ASP A 307 -24.16 7.64 23.13
N ALA A 308 -25.12 8.52 23.44
CA ALA A 308 -26.26 8.74 22.59
C ALA A 308 -25.89 9.34 21.22
N LEU A 309 -24.91 10.23 21.17
CA LEU A 309 -24.36 10.73 19.90
C LEU A 309 -23.71 9.64 19.08
N ALA A 310 -22.94 8.77 19.73
CA ALA A 310 -22.30 7.63 19.08
C ALA A 310 -23.36 6.66 18.52
N MET A 311 -24.39 6.32 19.32
CA MET A 311 -25.52 5.49 18.90
C MET A 311 -26.25 6.08 17.69
N LEU A 312 -26.52 7.39 17.69
CA LEU A 312 -27.18 8.07 16.58
C LEU A 312 -26.37 7.94 15.28
N ILE A 313 -25.07 8.17 15.33
CA ILE A 313 -24.18 8.04 14.16
C ILE A 313 -24.11 6.58 13.67
N ASP A 314 -23.99 5.63 14.57
CA ASP A 314 -23.91 4.21 14.24
C ASP A 314 -25.22 3.67 13.65
N ILE A 315 -26.38 4.05 14.20
CA ILE A 315 -27.69 3.68 13.67
C ILE A 315 -27.89 4.24 12.25
N PHE A 316 -27.55 5.50 12.03
CA PHE A 316 -27.63 6.10 10.70
C PHE A 316 -26.69 5.41 9.71
N SER A 317 -25.46 5.11 10.12
CA SER A 317 -24.47 4.40 9.29
C SER A 317 -24.95 3.01 8.89
N GLU A 318 -25.55 2.26 9.83
CA GLU A 318 -26.12 0.94 9.56
C GLU A 318 -27.28 1.01 8.56
N ARG A 319 -28.07 2.05 8.62
CA ARG A 319 -29.21 2.28 7.72
C ARG A 319 -28.83 2.94 6.38
N GLY A 320 -27.52 3.13 6.12
CA GLY A 320 -27.03 3.68 4.86
C GLY A 320 -27.12 5.20 4.76
N TYR A 321 -27.30 5.88 5.88
CA TYR A 321 -27.18 7.33 5.98
C TYR A 321 -25.78 7.70 6.45
N HIS A 322 -25.26 8.82 5.96
CA HIS A 322 -24.01 9.39 6.46
C HIS A 322 -24.34 10.62 7.31
N ALA A 323 -24.16 10.49 8.61
CA ALA A 323 -24.47 11.52 9.58
C ALA A 323 -23.19 12.22 10.07
N ILE A 324 -23.23 13.56 10.10
CA ILE A 324 -22.19 14.41 10.70
C ILE A 324 -22.87 15.28 11.73
N VAL A 325 -22.34 15.28 12.95
CA VAL A 325 -22.90 16.05 14.07
C VAL A 325 -21.95 17.18 14.43
N ASP A 326 -22.44 18.41 14.33
CA ASP A 326 -21.75 19.62 14.78
C ASP A 326 -22.41 20.11 16.07
N LEU A 327 -21.64 20.34 17.14
CA LEU A 327 -22.11 20.91 18.38
C LEU A 327 -21.87 22.42 18.37
N HIS A 328 -22.98 23.18 18.35
CA HIS A 328 -22.95 24.61 18.48
C HIS A 328 -23.29 25.02 19.91
N ARG A 329 -22.49 25.88 20.50
CA ARG A 329 -22.70 26.42 21.85
C ARG A 329 -23.05 27.88 21.74
N GLU A 330 -24.22 28.23 22.26
CA GLU A 330 -24.73 29.59 22.25
C GLU A 330 -24.91 30.07 23.70
N GLU A 331 -24.31 31.21 24.03
CA GLU A 331 -24.49 31.83 25.33
C GLU A 331 -25.72 32.73 25.28
N ILE A 332 -26.76 32.38 26.03
CA ILE A 332 -28.00 33.13 26.07
C ILE A 332 -28.24 33.73 27.45
N PRO A 333 -28.84 34.95 27.54
CA PRO A 333 -29.27 35.52 28.83
C PRO A 333 -30.25 34.60 29.53
N ASP A 334 -30.04 34.36 30.82
CA ASP A 334 -30.89 33.55 31.66
C ASP A 334 -31.64 34.38 32.68
N SER A 335 -30.94 35.28 33.38
CA SER A 335 -31.55 36.16 34.38
C SER A 335 -30.71 37.42 34.57
N ILE A 336 -31.34 38.46 35.14
CA ILE A 336 -30.70 39.70 35.53
C ILE A 336 -30.75 39.83 37.06
N ASP A 337 -29.61 40.04 37.70
CA ASP A 337 -29.56 40.34 39.10
C ASP A 337 -30.07 41.77 39.35
N PRO A 338 -31.19 41.96 40.05
CA PRO A 338 -31.81 43.30 40.20
C PRO A 338 -30.99 44.26 41.07
N LYS A 339 -30.00 43.78 41.85
CA LYS A 339 -29.15 44.61 42.69
C LYS A 339 -27.89 45.08 42.00
N THR A 340 -27.29 44.23 41.16
CA THR A 340 -26.04 44.49 40.50
C THR A 340 -26.19 44.78 39.01
N PHE A 341 -27.36 44.58 38.43
CA PHE A 341 -27.71 44.64 37.02
C PHE A 341 -26.81 43.73 36.15
N LYS A 342 -26.16 42.72 36.74
CA LYS A 342 -25.37 41.74 36.00
C LYS A 342 -26.33 40.74 35.35
N ILE A 343 -26.06 40.49 34.07
CA ILE A 343 -26.74 39.46 33.30
C ILE A 343 -26.05 38.14 33.63
N LYS A 344 -26.85 37.17 34.11
CA LYS A 344 -26.41 35.77 34.18
C LYS A 344 -26.77 35.11 32.87
N THR A 345 -25.81 34.38 32.31
CA THR A 345 -25.99 33.67 31.06
C THR A 345 -26.00 32.17 31.31
N ARG A 346 -26.65 31.43 30.44
CA ARG A 346 -26.55 29.96 30.36
C ARG A 346 -26.11 29.55 28.99
N ILE A 347 -25.42 28.39 28.91
CA ILE A 347 -25.00 27.80 27.66
C ILE A 347 -26.14 26.95 27.10
N LYS A 348 -26.58 27.29 25.90
CA LYS A 348 -27.52 26.53 25.10
C LYS A 348 -26.72 25.65 24.14
N LEU A 349 -26.97 24.34 24.13
CA LEU A 349 -26.35 23.38 23.23
C LEU A 349 -27.32 23.09 22.08
N ILE A 350 -26.86 23.30 20.86
CA ILE A 350 -27.59 23.00 19.63
C ILE A 350 -26.80 21.98 18.84
N PHE A 351 -27.37 20.80 18.62
CA PHE A 351 -26.80 19.77 17.79
C PHE A 351 -27.30 19.97 16.37
N ARG A 352 -26.38 20.28 15.48
CA ARG A 352 -26.64 20.39 14.05
C ARG A 352 -26.22 19.09 13.38
N VAL A 353 -27.21 18.27 13.03
CA VAL A 353 -26.97 16.95 12.38
C VAL A 353 -27.22 17.10 10.89
N ARG A 354 -26.16 16.88 10.13
CA ARG A 354 -26.22 16.81 8.67
C ARG A 354 -26.26 15.34 8.25
N VAL A 355 -27.35 14.96 7.57
CA VAL A 355 -27.56 13.59 7.10
C VAL A 355 -27.51 13.57 5.57
N GLN A 356 -26.64 12.74 5.03
CA GLN A 356 -26.51 12.51 3.59
C GLN A 356 -26.90 11.07 3.27
N PHE A 357 -27.60 10.86 2.15
CA PHE A 357 -28.07 9.57 1.71
C PHE A 357 -28.28 9.58 0.18
N LYS A 358 -28.47 8.41 -0.41
CA LYS A 358 -28.75 8.32 -1.84
C LYS A 358 -30.14 8.91 -2.12
N GLY A 359 -30.18 10.09 -2.74
CA GLY A 359 -31.42 10.72 -3.18
C GLY A 359 -32.09 9.98 -4.34
N SER A 360 -33.34 10.33 -4.60
CA SER A 360 -34.09 9.78 -5.73
C SER A 360 -33.71 10.47 -7.02
N ASP A 361 -33.54 9.70 -8.09
CA ASP A 361 -33.34 10.24 -9.44
C ASP A 361 -34.65 10.90 -9.93
N ILE A 362 -34.58 12.21 -10.18
CA ILE A 362 -35.71 12.93 -10.78
C ILE A 362 -35.76 12.58 -12.27
N ARG A 363 -36.66 11.68 -12.67
CA ARG A 363 -36.98 11.47 -14.08
C ARG A 363 -37.87 12.61 -14.56
N ARG A 364 -37.27 13.58 -15.25
CA ARG A 364 -38.08 14.56 -16.00
C ARG A 364 -38.58 13.84 -17.25
N GLY A 365 -39.89 13.61 -17.33
CA GLY A 365 -40.52 13.17 -18.55
C GLY A 365 -40.18 14.16 -19.68
N ARG A 366 -39.80 13.64 -20.84
CA ARG A 366 -39.67 14.41 -22.06
C ARG A 366 -41.07 14.60 -22.68
#